data_e36710225ccb6ec94adc46b5028045b1
#
_entry.id   e36710225ccb6ec94adc46b5028045b1
#
_cell.length_a   1.000
_cell.length_b   1.000
_cell.length_c   1.000
_cell.angle_alpha   90.00
_cell.angle_beta   90.00
_cell.angle_gamma   90.00
#
_symmetry.space_group_name_H-M   'P 1'
#
loop_
_entity.id
_entity.type
_entity.pdbx_description
1 polymer ?
#
loop_
_entity_poly.entity_id
_entity_poly.type
_entity_poly.pdbx_seq_one_letter_code
_entity_poly.pdbx_strand_id
1 'polypeptide(L)'
;MKIVLQNLTKIFPSRNKKSKGEVVAVNDFTFTIPDGKLIGLLGPSGCGKSTTLYMISGLQKPSGGKIFFGDDDVTELSAENRGVGLVFQNYALYPHMTVKQNIMFPLQNLKGADKLSKEAMVERAYEAAKLVQIDELMERKPSELSGGQQQRVAIARALAKMPRVLLL
;
A
#
# COMPACT_ATOMS: atom_id res chain seq x y z
N MET A 1 -9.07 13.65 3.08
CA MET A 1 -9.88 13.15 1.94
C MET A 1 -10.60 11.88 2.36
N LYS A 2 -11.93 11.84 2.31
CA LYS A 2 -12.73 10.63 2.61
C LYS A 2 -12.48 9.55 1.54
N ILE A 3 -12.59 8.27 1.91
CA ILE A 3 -12.59 7.15 0.96
C ILE A 3 -13.95 6.47 1.05
N VAL A 4 -14.61 6.26 -0.09
CA VAL A 4 -15.91 5.60 -0.15
C VAL A 4 -15.77 4.32 -0.96
N LEU A 5 -16.17 3.21 -0.36
CA LEU A 5 -16.35 1.91 -1.00
C LEU A 5 -17.84 1.71 -1.20
N GLN A 6 -18.29 1.52 -2.43
CA GLN A 6 -19.69 1.41 -2.77
C GLN A 6 -19.97 0.06 -3.45
N ASN A 7 -20.73 -0.79 -2.78
CA ASN A 7 -21.12 -2.13 -3.25
C ASN A 7 -19.95 -2.97 -3.77
N LEU A 8 -18.79 -2.84 -3.11
CA LEU A 8 -17.53 -3.42 -3.57
C LEU A 8 -17.59 -4.94 -3.53
N THR A 9 -17.35 -5.56 -4.67
CA THR A 9 -17.41 -7.01 -4.83
C THR A 9 -16.15 -7.53 -5.52
N LYS A 10 -15.60 -8.64 -5.04
CA LYS A 10 -14.50 -9.35 -5.68
C LYS A 10 -14.77 -10.84 -5.74
N ILE A 11 -14.74 -11.36 -6.95
CA ILE A 11 -14.93 -12.77 -7.27
C ILE A 11 -13.64 -13.26 -7.93
N PHE A 12 -13.17 -14.42 -7.48
CA PHE A 12 -12.04 -15.14 -8.08
C PHE A 12 -12.51 -16.45 -8.69
N PRO A 13 -11.93 -16.90 -9.80
CA PRO A 13 -12.16 -18.26 -10.29
C PRO A 13 -11.64 -19.27 -9.26
N SER A 14 -12.37 -20.38 -9.06
CA SER A 14 -11.92 -21.47 -8.19
C SER A 14 -10.59 -22.04 -8.68
N ARG A 15 -9.64 -22.22 -7.75
CA ARG A 15 -8.34 -22.85 -8.04
C ARG A 15 -8.47 -24.36 -8.27
N ASN A 16 -9.59 -24.96 -7.91
CA ASN A 16 -9.79 -26.39 -8.08
C ASN A 16 -10.26 -26.68 -9.51
N LYS A 17 -9.35 -27.22 -10.35
CA LYS A 17 -9.63 -27.57 -11.75
C LYS A 17 -10.82 -28.52 -11.95
N LYS A 18 -11.26 -29.21 -10.90
CA LYS A 18 -12.40 -30.14 -10.92
C LYS A 18 -13.74 -29.49 -10.56
N SER A 19 -13.75 -28.33 -9.95
CA SER A 19 -14.96 -27.56 -9.66
C SER A 19 -14.95 -26.27 -10.48
N LYS A 20 -15.85 -26.16 -11.46
CA LYS A 20 -16.15 -24.88 -12.16
C LYS A 20 -16.88 -23.94 -11.20
N GLY A 21 -16.25 -23.53 -10.10
CA GLY A 21 -16.85 -22.66 -9.10
C GLY A 21 -16.16 -21.30 -9.05
N GLU A 22 -16.81 -20.34 -8.44
CA GLU A 22 -16.28 -19.02 -8.13
C GLU A 22 -16.12 -18.88 -6.62
N VAL A 23 -15.12 -18.11 -6.19
CA VAL A 23 -14.91 -17.78 -4.78
C VAL A 23 -15.17 -16.28 -4.62
N VAL A 24 -16.23 -15.98 -3.90
CA VAL A 24 -16.56 -14.59 -3.55
C VAL A 24 -15.69 -14.19 -2.34
N ALA A 25 -14.69 -13.37 -2.57
CA ALA A 25 -13.76 -12.92 -1.53
C ALA A 25 -14.28 -11.68 -0.79
N VAL A 26 -14.98 -10.79 -1.49
CA VAL A 26 -15.67 -9.61 -0.94
C VAL A 26 -17.02 -9.53 -1.63
N ASN A 27 -18.09 -9.32 -0.86
CA ASN A 27 -19.45 -9.29 -1.39
C ASN A 27 -20.18 -8.04 -0.92
N ASP A 28 -20.55 -7.20 -1.87
CA ASP A 28 -21.42 -6.02 -1.68
C ASP A 28 -20.99 -5.12 -0.49
N PHE A 29 -19.69 -4.91 -0.33
CA PHE A 29 -19.12 -4.19 0.80
C PHE A 29 -19.20 -2.68 0.58
N THR A 30 -20.02 -2.01 1.37
CA THR A 30 -20.16 -0.55 1.38
C THR A 30 -19.65 0.02 2.69
N PHE A 31 -18.68 0.93 2.61
CA PHE A 31 -18.08 1.55 3.78
C PHE A 31 -17.46 2.91 3.43
N THR A 32 -17.51 3.84 4.37
CA THR A 32 -16.87 5.15 4.23
C THR A 32 -15.80 5.32 5.30
N ILE A 33 -14.58 5.60 4.86
CA ILE A 33 -13.46 6.00 5.73
C ILE A 33 -13.43 7.52 5.77
N PRO A 34 -13.74 8.16 6.91
CA PRO A 34 -13.73 9.62 7.03
C PRO A 34 -12.32 10.19 6.83
N ASP A 35 -12.25 11.45 6.42
CA ASP A 35 -10.98 12.14 6.26
C ASP A 35 -10.18 12.20 7.57
N GLY A 36 -8.87 12.00 7.48
CA GLY A 36 -7.94 12.08 8.61
C GLY A 36 -8.14 11.01 9.69
N LYS A 37 -8.93 9.96 9.44
CA LYS A 37 -9.14 8.88 10.40
C LYS A 37 -8.31 7.64 10.09
N LEU A 38 -7.86 6.99 11.16
CA LEU A 38 -7.29 5.65 11.14
C LEU A 38 -8.41 4.63 11.36
N ILE A 39 -8.56 3.69 10.43
CA ILE A 39 -9.57 2.63 10.49
C ILE A 39 -8.90 1.27 10.46
N GLY A 40 -9.24 0.41 11.40
CA GLY A 40 -8.81 -0.99 11.42
C GLY A 40 -9.85 -1.90 10.75
N LEU A 41 -9.41 -2.72 9.79
CA LEU A 41 -10.22 -3.81 9.25
C LEU A 41 -9.98 -5.07 10.09
N LEU A 42 -10.98 -5.46 10.87
CA LEU A 42 -10.94 -6.63 11.75
C LEU A 42 -11.77 -7.77 11.17
N GLY A 43 -11.36 -8.99 11.45
CA GLY A 43 -12.08 -10.20 11.05
C GLY A 43 -11.17 -11.42 10.95
N PRO A 44 -11.74 -12.63 10.85
CA PRO A 44 -10.99 -13.88 10.77
C PRO A 44 -10.12 -13.97 9.51
N SER A 45 -9.19 -14.91 9.47
CA SER A 45 -8.38 -15.18 8.28
C SER A 45 -9.30 -15.56 7.10
N GLY A 46 -9.01 -15.04 5.92
CA GLY A 46 -9.78 -15.34 4.70
C GLY A 46 -11.07 -14.51 4.51
N CYS A 47 -11.44 -13.60 5.42
CA CYS A 47 -12.65 -12.77 5.28
C CYS A 47 -12.53 -11.60 4.30
N GLY A 48 -11.51 -11.53 3.47
CA GLY A 48 -11.39 -10.52 2.41
C GLY A 48 -10.64 -9.23 2.77
N LYS A 49 -10.06 -9.08 3.97
CA LYS A 49 -9.35 -7.86 4.40
C LYS A 49 -8.25 -7.43 3.41
N SER A 50 -7.30 -8.32 3.14
CA SER A 50 -6.20 -8.02 2.21
C SER A 50 -6.72 -7.78 0.78
N THR A 51 -7.76 -8.51 0.36
CA THR A 51 -8.40 -8.30 -0.95
C THR A 51 -8.99 -6.89 -1.04
N THR A 52 -9.67 -6.43 0.01
CA THR A 52 -10.20 -5.06 0.08
C THR A 52 -9.09 -4.03 0.01
N LEU A 53 -7.99 -4.19 0.78
CA LEU A 53 -6.83 -3.30 0.71
C LEU A 53 -6.20 -3.28 -0.70
N TYR A 54 -6.09 -4.44 -1.36
CA TYR A 54 -5.55 -4.50 -2.73
C TYR A 54 -6.49 -3.86 -3.75
N MET A 55 -7.80 -3.90 -3.56
CA MET A 55 -8.74 -3.16 -4.41
C MET A 55 -8.62 -1.65 -4.18
N ILE A 56 -8.52 -1.19 -2.93
CA ILE A 56 -8.31 0.24 -2.61
C ILE A 56 -6.98 0.73 -3.20
N SER A 57 -5.91 -0.06 -3.11
CA SER A 57 -4.60 0.30 -3.66
C SER A 57 -4.53 0.28 -5.19
N GLY A 58 -5.49 -0.35 -5.88
CA GLY A 58 -5.47 -0.52 -7.33
C GLY A 58 -4.64 -1.71 -7.83
N LEU A 59 -4.10 -2.54 -6.92
CA LEU A 59 -3.40 -3.78 -7.29
C LEU A 59 -4.35 -4.88 -7.77
N GLN A 60 -5.61 -4.80 -7.37
CA GLN A 60 -6.67 -5.67 -7.87
C GLN A 60 -7.87 -4.84 -8.31
N LYS A 61 -8.40 -5.15 -9.48
CA LYS A 61 -9.66 -4.57 -9.92
C LYS A 61 -10.83 -5.25 -9.20
N PRO A 62 -11.83 -4.51 -8.73
CA PRO A 62 -13.07 -5.09 -8.26
C PRO A 62 -13.82 -5.81 -9.41
N SER A 63 -14.62 -6.79 -9.06
CA SER A 63 -15.56 -7.44 -9.99
C SER A 63 -16.86 -6.64 -10.12
N GLY A 64 -17.16 -5.79 -9.15
CA GLY A 64 -18.30 -4.89 -9.13
C GLY A 64 -18.14 -3.83 -8.04
N GLY A 65 -18.97 -2.79 -8.11
CA GLY A 65 -18.92 -1.67 -7.20
C GLY A 65 -17.91 -0.59 -7.60
N LYS A 66 -17.76 0.42 -6.76
CA LYS A 66 -16.91 1.59 -7.01
C LYS A 66 -16.08 1.99 -5.81
N ILE A 67 -14.97 2.67 -6.09
CA ILE A 67 -14.04 3.22 -5.09
C ILE A 67 -13.85 4.71 -5.40
N PHE A 68 -14.11 5.56 -4.41
CA PHE A 68 -13.93 7.00 -4.54
C PHE A 68 -12.89 7.51 -3.54
N PHE A 69 -12.03 8.41 -3.99
CA PHE A 69 -11.12 9.20 -3.16
C PHE A 69 -11.57 10.66 -3.21
N GLY A 70 -12.24 11.12 -2.16
CA GLY A 70 -13.01 12.36 -2.21
C GLY A 70 -14.20 12.21 -3.16
N ASP A 71 -14.20 13.00 -4.21
CA ASP A 71 -15.22 12.97 -5.27
C ASP A 71 -14.71 12.27 -6.55
N ASP A 72 -13.42 11.87 -6.58
CA ASP A 72 -12.81 11.21 -7.72
C ASP A 72 -13.13 9.70 -7.73
N ASP A 73 -13.73 9.19 -8.79
CA ASP A 73 -13.88 7.74 -9.05
C ASP A 73 -12.51 7.17 -9.47
N VAL A 74 -11.89 6.40 -8.58
CA VAL A 74 -10.58 5.80 -8.80
C VAL A 74 -10.65 4.31 -9.16
N THR A 75 -11.84 3.78 -9.40
CA THR A 75 -12.09 2.35 -9.59
C THR A 75 -11.20 1.74 -10.67
N GLU A 76 -11.08 2.43 -11.81
CA GLU A 76 -10.31 1.98 -12.97
C GLU A 76 -8.86 2.50 -12.99
N LEU A 77 -8.48 3.41 -12.07
CA LEU A 77 -7.11 3.92 -12.02
C LEU A 77 -6.13 2.82 -11.59
N SER A 78 -4.97 2.77 -12.25
CA SER A 78 -3.86 1.91 -11.84
C SER A 78 -3.29 2.33 -10.48
N ALA A 79 -2.67 1.39 -9.76
CA ALA A 79 -2.08 1.64 -8.44
C ALA A 79 -1.09 2.82 -8.45
N GLU A 80 -0.35 3.00 -9.53
CA GLU A 80 0.63 4.09 -9.69
C GLU A 80 -0.02 5.48 -9.63
N ASN A 81 -1.25 5.60 -10.15
CA ASN A 81 -1.96 6.86 -10.30
C ASN A 81 -2.93 7.17 -9.15
N ARG A 82 -3.05 6.27 -8.15
CA ARG A 82 -3.96 6.47 -7.01
C ARG A 82 -3.35 7.28 -5.86
N GLY A 83 -2.03 7.47 -5.84
CA GLY A 83 -1.36 8.16 -4.74
C GLY A 83 -1.45 7.40 -3.41
N VAL A 84 -1.45 6.06 -3.45
CA VAL A 84 -1.54 5.18 -2.29
C VAL A 84 -0.17 4.64 -1.92
N GLY A 85 0.15 4.66 -0.63
CA GLY A 85 1.25 3.89 -0.04
C GLY A 85 0.70 2.58 0.52
N LEU A 86 1.29 1.45 0.14
CA LEU A 86 0.90 0.13 0.63
C LEU A 86 2.09 -0.56 1.29
N VAL A 87 1.87 -1.08 2.48
CA VAL A 87 2.81 -1.95 3.20
C VAL A 87 2.30 -3.38 3.12
N PHE A 88 3.09 -4.26 2.52
CA PHE A 88 2.75 -5.69 2.42
C PHE A 88 2.99 -6.41 3.74
N GLN A 89 2.25 -7.49 3.99
CA GLN A 89 2.38 -8.31 5.20
C GLN A 89 3.79 -8.89 5.39
N ASN A 90 4.49 -9.19 4.32
CA ASN A 90 5.88 -9.67 4.32
C ASN A 90 6.91 -8.54 4.15
N TYR A 91 6.46 -7.27 4.33
CA TYR A 91 7.24 -6.05 4.16
C TYR A 91 7.81 -5.82 2.76
N ALA A 92 7.99 -6.83 1.94
CA ALA A 92 8.51 -6.78 0.57
C ALA A 92 9.77 -5.90 0.42
N LEU A 93 10.71 -6.00 1.36
CA LEU A 93 11.98 -5.29 1.29
C LEU A 93 12.91 -5.95 0.27
N TYR A 94 13.72 -5.14 -0.39
CA TYR A 94 14.79 -5.62 -1.28
C TYR A 94 15.98 -6.06 -0.43
N PRO A 95 16.30 -7.37 -0.34
CA PRO A 95 17.28 -7.88 0.62
C PRO A 95 18.71 -7.46 0.31
N HIS A 96 19.02 -7.16 -0.94
CA HIS A 96 20.33 -6.71 -1.41
C HIS A 96 20.59 -5.21 -1.22
N MET A 97 19.54 -4.44 -0.92
CA MET A 97 19.60 -2.99 -0.71
C MET A 97 19.69 -2.65 0.76
N THR A 98 20.38 -1.55 1.10
CA THR A 98 20.34 -0.97 2.45
C THR A 98 18.96 -0.39 2.76
N VAL A 99 18.72 -0.01 4.03
CA VAL A 99 17.50 0.70 4.45
C VAL A 99 17.32 1.97 3.63
N LYS A 100 18.35 2.79 3.51
CA LYS A 100 18.37 4.01 2.69
C LYS A 100 17.96 3.73 1.25
N GLN A 101 18.55 2.72 0.61
CA GLN A 101 18.24 2.35 -0.75
C GLN A 101 16.81 1.85 -0.91
N ASN A 102 16.31 1.05 0.04
CA ASN A 102 14.91 0.60 0.06
C ASN A 102 13.93 1.78 0.11
N ILE A 103 14.19 2.77 0.95
CA ILE A 103 13.32 3.94 1.10
C ILE A 103 13.41 4.86 -0.14
N MET A 104 14.60 5.01 -0.72
CA MET A 104 14.83 5.85 -1.90
C MET A 104 14.29 5.22 -3.20
N PHE A 105 14.19 3.90 -3.29
CA PHE A 105 13.83 3.21 -4.52
C PHE A 105 12.53 3.72 -5.18
N PRO A 106 11.41 3.91 -4.47
CA PRO A 106 10.20 4.45 -5.08
C PRO A 106 10.35 5.91 -5.54
N LEU A 107 11.27 6.69 -4.97
CA LEU A 107 11.53 8.07 -5.36
C LEU A 107 12.31 8.15 -6.68
N GLN A 108 13.18 7.18 -6.95
CA GLN A 108 13.96 7.09 -8.19
C GLN A 108 13.08 6.88 -9.43
N ASN A 109 11.88 6.32 -9.23
CA ASN A 109 10.93 6.04 -10.30
C ASN A 109 9.93 7.19 -10.56
N LEU A 110 10.03 8.30 -9.83
CA LEU A 110 9.20 9.47 -10.07
C LEU A 110 9.59 10.13 -11.41
N LYS A 111 8.59 10.56 -12.17
CA LYS A 111 8.76 11.11 -13.53
C LYS A 111 8.12 12.50 -13.63
N GLY A 112 8.51 13.23 -14.68
CA GLY A 112 7.93 14.53 -14.98
C GLY A 112 8.16 15.56 -13.87
N ALA A 113 7.13 16.27 -13.47
CA ALA A 113 7.18 17.32 -12.46
C ALA A 113 7.53 16.81 -11.04
N ASP A 114 7.27 15.51 -10.78
CA ASP A 114 7.56 14.90 -9.47
C ASP A 114 8.99 14.37 -9.34
N LYS A 115 9.79 14.43 -10.40
CA LYS A 115 11.18 13.98 -10.40
C LYS A 115 12.01 14.80 -9.41
N LEU A 116 12.68 14.08 -8.50
CA LEU A 116 13.53 14.69 -7.47
C LEU A 116 15.01 14.65 -7.85
N SER A 117 15.78 15.62 -7.36
CA SER A 117 17.25 15.55 -7.36
C SER A 117 17.71 14.44 -6.42
N LYS A 118 18.98 14.00 -6.57
CA LYS A 118 19.54 12.97 -5.69
C LYS A 118 19.56 13.43 -4.22
N GLU A 119 19.91 14.69 -4.01
CA GLU A 119 19.95 15.33 -2.69
C GLU A 119 18.56 15.36 -2.06
N ALA A 120 17.55 15.79 -2.80
CA ALA A 120 16.16 15.81 -2.33
C ALA A 120 15.61 14.40 -2.02
N MET A 121 16.00 13.39 -2.79
CA MET A 121 15.63 11.99 -2.49
C MET A 121 16.25 11.51 -1.18
N VAL A 122 17.52 11.84 -0.93
CA VAL A 122 18.22 11.48 0.31
C VAL A 122 17.56 12.16 1.51
N GLU A 123 17.31 13.46 1.42
CA GLU A 123 16.65 14.25 2.48
C GLU A 123 15.29 13.65 2.82
N ARG A 124 14.44 13.41 1.81
CA ARG A 124 13.11 12.82 2.00
C ARG A 124 13.16 11.40 2.58
N ALA A 125 14.17 10.61 2.21
CA ALA A 125 14.37 9.28 2.80
C ALA A 125 14.72 9.35 4.29
N TYR A 126 15.58 10.31 4.69
CA TYR A 126 15.92 10.53 6.09
C TYR A 126 14.74 11.08 6.90
N GLU A 127 13.96 12.00 6.36
CA GLU A 127 12.73 12.48 7.01
C GLU A 127 11.75 11.33 7.27
N ALA A 128 11.50 10.48 6.26
CA ALA A 128 10.65 9.32 6.41
C ALA A 128 11.19 8.33 7.45
N ALA A 129 12.51 8.11 7.49
CA ALA A 129 13.17 7.25 8.47
C ALA A 129 13.03 7.78 9.90
N LYS A 130 13.19 9.10 10.10
CA LYS A 130 13.01 9.76 11.41
C LYS A 130 11.59 9.63 11.93
N LEU A 131 10.58 9.77 11.07
CA LEU A 131 9.16 9.61 11.47
C LEU A 131 8.88 8.26 12.12
N VAL A 132 9.59 7.22 11.71
CA VAL A 132 9.44 5.85 12.23
C VAL A 132 10.63 5.40 13.10
N GLN A 133 11.52 6.32 13.47
CA GLN A 133 12.65 6.10 14.40
C GLN A 133 13.61 4.97 13.94
N ILE A 134 14.09 5.05 12.69
CA ILE A 134 15.07 4.12 12.11
C ILE A 134 16.19 4.84 11.35
N ASP A 135 16.35 6.13 11.53
CA ASP A 135 17.35 6.94 10.84
C ASP A 135 18.80 6.51 11.17
N GLU A 136 19.03 5.89 12.33
CA GLU A 136 20.31 5.29 12.68
C GLU A 136 20.62 3.99 11.92
N LEU A 137 19.63 3.40 11.25
CA LEU A 137 19.74 2.10 10.58
C LEU A 137 19.93 2.22 9.06
N MET A 138 20.08 3.44 8.52
CA MET A 138 20.04 3.72 7.08
C MET A 138 21.04 2.93 6.24
N GLU A 139 22.21 2.59 6.81
CA GLU A 139 23.27 1.85 6.11
C GLU A 139 23.18 0.32 6.30
N ARG A 140 22.27 -0.17 7.15
CA ARG A 140 22.04 -1.60 7.36
C ARG A 140 21.22 -2.23 6.24
N LYS A 141 21.38 -3.56 6.09
CA LYS A 141 20.54 -4.38 5.19
C LYS A 141 19.39 -5.02 5.96
N PRO A 142 18.30 -5.42 5.27
CA PRO A 142 17.16 -6.08 5.91
C PRO A 142 17.52 -7.30 6.76
N SER A 143 18.53 -8.08 6.37
CA SER A 143 19.00 -9.24 7.12
C SER A 143 19.61 -8.92 8.50
N GLU A 144 19.99 -7.66 8.73
CA GLU A 144 20.56 -7.16 9.97
C GLU A 144 19.52 -6.54 10.91
N LEU A 145 18.24 -6.60 10.53
CA LEU A 145 17.13 -5.94 11.20
C LEU A 145 16.17 -6.95 11.84
N SER A 146 15.63 -6.60 13.01
CA SER A 146 14.51 -7.31 13.58
C SER A 146 13.24 -7.15 12.72
N GLY A 147 12.24 -8.03 12.88
CA GLY A 147 10.98 -7.95 12.15
C GLY A 147 10.28 -6.59 12.32
N GLY A 148 10.27 -6.03 13.54
CA GLY A 148 9.70 -4.72 13.80
C GLY A 148 10.46 -3.58 13.10
N GLN A 149 11.80 -3.68 13.02
CA GLN A 149 12.60 -2.72 12.25
C GLN A 149 12.35 -2.84 10.75
N GLN A 150 12.23 -4.05 10.22
CA GLN A 150 11.86 -4.28 8.81
C GLN A 150 10.49 -3.69 8.48
N GLN A 151 9.51 -3.84 9.37
CA GLN A 151 8.20 -3.23 9.24
C GLN A 151 8.29 -1.69 9.15
N ARG A 152 9.07 -1.08 10.04
CA ARG A 152 9.29 0.38 10.02
C ARG A 152 9.97 0.83 8.72
N VAL A 153 10.92 0.08 8.19
CA VAL A 153 11.53 0.37 6.87
C VAL A 153 10.48 0.35 5.76
N ALA A 154 9.58 -0.64 5.76
CA ALA A 154 8.51 -0.72 4.78
C ALA A 154 7.51 0.45 4.89
N ILE A 155 7.21 0.88 6.12
CA ILE A 155 6.39 2.08 6.37
C ILE A 155 7.10 3.34 5.87
N ALA A 156 8.38 3.53 6.22
CA ALA A 156 9.18 4.68 5.75
C ALA A 156 9.24 4.74 4.21
N ARG A 157 9.43 3.58 3.56
CA ARG A 157 9.42 3.48 2.08
C ARG A 157 8.09 3.92 1.49
N ALA A 158 6.97 3.56 2.12
CA ALA A 158 5.64 3.99 1.66
C ALA A 158 5.43 5.49 1.90
N LEU A 159 5.84 6.02 3.06
CA LEU A 159 5.72 7.43 3.43
C LEU A 159 6.58 8.36 2.59
N ALA A 160 7.76 7.92 2.14
CA ALA A 160 8.68 8.73 1.36
C ALA A 160 8.05 9.30 0.08
N LYS A 161 7.06 8.62 -0.52
CA LYS A 161 6.28 9.12 -1.66
C LYS A 161 5.22 10.15 -1.28
N MET A 162 5.04 10.45 0.00
CA MET A 162 3.98 11.33 0.51
C MET A 162 2.59 10.92 0.00
N PRO A 163 2.15 9.71 0.27
CA PRO A 163 0.90 9.19 -0.25
C PRO A 163 -0.31 9.94 0.35
N ARG A 164 -1.38 10.07 -0.45
CA ARG A 164 -2.67 10.61 0.01
C ARG A 164 -3.39 9.64 0.97
N VAL A 165 -3.13 8.34 0.81
CA VAL A 165 -3.68 7.24 1.61
C VAL A 165 -2.57 6.27 1.94
N LEU A 166 -2.48 5.84 3.20
CA LEU A 166 -1.56 4.81 3.66
C LEU A 166 -2.35 3.56 4.08
N LEU A 167 -2.00 2.42 3.48
CA LEU A 167 -2.55 1.10 3.80
C LEU A 167 -1.46 0.25 4.46
N LEU A 168 -1.76 -0.28 5.66
CA LEU A 168 -0.83 -1.04 6.50
C LEU A 168 -1.30 -2.48 6.68
#